data_bf214d3b61990317d3b7cc28e909cb16
#
_entry.id   bf214d3b61990317d3b7cc28e909cb16
#
_cell.length_a   1.000
_cell.length_b   1.000
_cell.length_c   1.000
_cell.angle_alpha   90.00
_cell.angle_beta   90.00
_cell.angle_gamma   90.00
#
_symmetry.space_group_name_H-M   'P 1'
#
loop_
_entity.id
_entity.type
_entity.pdbx_description
1 polymer ?
#
loop_
_entity_poly.entity_id
_entity_poly.type
_entity_poly.pdbx_seq_one_letter_code
_entity_poly.pdbx_strand_id
1 'polypeptide(L)'
;MTPQSTRLLRRVALVALALLGFTSLVNPGTVSAGEYVGDDQAVVADAERALAAFDRWERFGDTLAYIEYVDARDDTAEHVALGSGISPDELKSAWAVGDLHGQRAALAALSQVGVPYKRYTAEEGVSFDCSGLTGYAWERAGIELPR
;
A
#
# COMPACT_ATOMS: atom_id res chain seq x y z
N MET A 1 -2.31 -63.07 23.50
CA MET A 1 -2.21 -61.58 23.42
C MET A 1 -0.98 -61.27 22.59
N THR A 2 -1.16 -60.87 21.37
CA THR A 2 -0.08 -60.67 20.38
C THR A 2 0.47 -59.23 20.46
N PRO A 3 1.76 -59.00 20.32
CA PRO A 3 2.38 -57.68 20.51
C PRO A 3 2.01 -56.63 19.44
N GLN A 4 1.13 -56.95 18.53
CA GLN A 4 0.67 -56.01 17.51
C GLN A 4 -0.43 -55.03 17.95
N SER A 5 -1.27 -55.43 18.93
CA SER A 5 -2.36 -54.55 19.40
C SER A 5 -1.89 -53.33 20.20
N THR A 6 -0.75 -53.47 20.89
CA THR A 6 -0.16 -52.35 21.66
C THR A 6 0.49 -51.28 20.81
N ARG A 7 0.94 -51.63 19.59
CA ARG A 7 1.55 -50.64 18.66
C ARG A 7 0.50 -49.82 17.91
N LEU A 8 -0.67 -50.37 17.67
CA LEU A 8 -1.78 -49.64 17.01
C LEU A 8 -2.38 -48.57 17.95
N LEU A 9 -2.58 -48.95 19.26
CA LEU A 9 -3.08 -48.00 20.26
C LEU A 9 -2.14 -46.82 20.52
N ARG A 10 -0.81 -47.06 20.47
CA ARG A 10 0.17 -45.99 20.62
C ARG A 10 0.20 -45.04 19.40
N ARG A 11 -0.07 -45.53 18.16
CA ARG A 11 -0.11 -44.69 16.97
C ARG A 11 -1.39 -43.86 16.90
N VAL A 12 -2.51 -44.37 17.35
CA VAL A 12 -3.79 -43.63 17.42
C VAL A 12 -3.74 -42.54 18.48
N ALA A 13 -3.11 -42.80 19.63
CA ALA A 13 -2.96 -41.80 20.69
C ALA A 13 -2.04 -40.61 20.29
N LEU A 14 -0.98 -40.87 19.46
CA LEU A 14 -0.08 -39.83 18.98
C LEU A 14 -0.71 -38.95 17.89
N VAL A 15 -1.59 -39.50 17.05
CA VAL A 15 -2.30 -38.72 16.02
C VAL A 15 -3.41 -37.86 16.65
N ALA A 16 -4.06 -38.35 17.70
CA ALA A 16 -5.06 -37.56 18.43
C ALA A 16 -4.46 -36.39 19.23
N LEU A 17 -3.22 -36.51 19.70
CA LEU A 17 -2.55 -35.42 20.42
C LEU A 17 -2.01 -34.33 19.46
N ALA A 18 -1.73 -34.67 18.21
CA ALA A 18 -1.28 -33.70 17.17
C ALA A 18 -2.43 -32.85 16.63
N LEU A 19 -3.69 -33.30 16.76
CA LEU A 19 -4.87 -32.57 16.29
C LEU A 19 -5.43 -31.58 17.36
N LEU A 20 -5.03 -31.71 18.62
CA LEU A 20 -5.45 -30.80 19.67
C LEU A 20 -4.51 -29.60 19.90
N GLY A 21 -3.38 -29.55 19.20
CA GLY A 21 -2.36 -28.52 19.36
C GLY A 21 -2.48 -27.34 18.37
N PHE A 22 -3.43 -27.33 17.44
CA PHE A 22 -3.58 -26.28 16.42
C PHE A 22 -4.91 -25.51 16.55
N THR A 23 -5.36 -25.26 17.76
CA THR A 23 -6.18 -24.07 17.97
C THR A 23 -5.21 -22.92 18.21
N SER A 24 -4.52 -22.49 17.16
CA SER A 24 -4.06 -21.10 17.11
C SER A 24 -5.33 -20.27 17.30
N LEU A 25 -5.49 -19.74 18.50
CA LEU A 25 -6.26 -18.53 18.73
C LEU A 25 -5.66 -17.51 17.74
N VAL A 26 -6.20 -17.46 16.52
CA VAL A 26 -6.15 -16.25 15.74
C VAL A 26 -6.98 -15.29 16.58
N ASN A 27 -6.29 -14.65 17.52
CA ASN A 27 -6.75 -13.42 18.09
C ASN A 27 -7.01 -12.54 16.88
N PRO A 28 -8.25 -12.12 16.55
CA PRO A 28 -8.42 -11.00 15.65
C PRO A 28 -7.81 -9.84 16.41
N GLY A 29 -6.48 -9.70 16.27
CA GLY A 29 -5.78 -8.55 16.76
C GLY A 29 -6.59 -7.38 16.24
N THR A 30 -7.14 -6.60 17.14
CA THR A 30 -7.54 -5.25 16.81
C THR A 30 -6.33 -4.70 16.08
N VAL A 31 -6.44 -4.59 14.76
CA VAL A 31 -5.53 -3.78 13.96
C VAL A 31 -5.80 -2.39 14.52
N SER A 32 -5.09 -2.03 15.57
CA SER A 32 -4.91 -0.64 15.92
C SER A 32 -4.36 -0.04 14.64
N ALA A 33 -5.15 0.78 13.99
CA ALA A 33 -4.61 1.65 12.96
C ALA A 33 -3.45 2.36 13.64
N GLY A 34 -2.23 1.89 13.39
CA GLY A 34 -1.02 2.50 13.94
C GLY A 34 -1.08 3.94 13.53
N GLU A 35 -0.90 4.84 14.49
CA GLU A 35 -0.75 6.25 14.21
C GLU A 35 0.38 6.35 13.17
N TYR A 36 0.09 6.89 11.99
CA TYR A 36 1.11 7.14 10.97
C TYR A 36 2.14 8.12 11.55
N VAL A 37 3.38 7.70 11.64
CA VAL A 37 4.51 8.50 12.16
C VAL A 37 5.53 8.70 11.03
N GLY A 38 5.07 9.20 9.88
CA GLY A 38 5.92 9.45 8.73
C GLY A 38 6.32 10.92 8.59
N ASP A 39 7.28 11.16 7.70
CA ASP A 39 7.63 12.51 7.24
C ASP A 39 6.68 12.88 6.08
N ASP A 40 5.56 13.55 6.42
CA ASP A 40 4.56 13.99 5.45
C ASP A 40 5.18 14.87 4.34
N GLN A 41 6.17 15.69 4.67
CA GLN A 41 6.83 16.56 3.69
C GLN A 41 7.66 15.77 2.69
N ALA A 42 8.36 14.72 3.14
CA ALA A 42 9.11 13.85 2.26
C ALA A 42 8.17 13.07 1.33
N VAL A 43 7.06 12.53 1.85
CA VAL A 43 6.05 11.83 1.05
C VAL A 43 5.49 12.74 -0.04
N VAL A 44 5.10 13.97 0.29
CA VAL A 44 4.57 14.95 -0.67
C VAL A 44 5.62 15.29 -1.72
N ALA A 45 6.84 15.63 -1.31
CA ALA A 45 7.90 16.04 -2.23
C ALA A 45 8.28 14.93 -3.22
N ASP A 46 8.39 13.69 -2.76
CA ASP A 46 8.73 12.57 -3.64
C ASP A 46 7.56 12.19 -4.56
N ALA A 47 6.31 12.25 -4.07
CA ALA A 47 5.14 12.04 -4.91
C ALA A 47 5.02 13.11 -6.03
N GLU A 48 5.23 14.38 -5.72
CA GLU A 48 5.25 15.46 -6.72
C GLU A 48 6.40 15.28 -7.72
N ARG A 49 7.59 14.89 -7.27
CA ARG A 49 8.73 14.59 -8.14
C ARG A 49 8.42 13.45 -9.08
N ALA A 50 7.80 12.36 -8.58
CA ALA A 50 7.39 11.23 -9.38
C ALA A 50 6.36 11.61 -10.44
N LEU A 51 5.33 12.38 -10.08
CA LEU A 51 4.32 12.86 -11.02
C LEU A 51 4.93 13.75 -12.11
N ALA A 52 5.80 14.69 -11.75
CA ALA A 52 6.48 15.56 -12.70
C ALA A 52 7.39 14.78 -13.65
N ALA A 53 8.09 13.76 -13.16
CA ALA A 53 8.92 12.89 -13.99
C ALA A 53 8.06 12.04 -14.94
N PHE A 54 6.93 11.50 -14.45
CA PHE A 54 5.97 10.76 -15.26
C PHE A 54 5.42 11.62 -16.41
N ASP A 55 5.00 12.86 -16.12
CA ASP A 55 4.45 13.79 -17.13
C ASP A 55 5.50 14.13 -18.20
N ARG A 56 6.79 14.26 -17.85
CA ARG A 56 7.88 14.45 -18.82
C ARG A 56 8.08 13.22 -19.69
N TRP A 57 8.11 12.03 -19.08
CA TRP A 57 8.23 10.79 -19.84
C TRP A 57 7.05 10.58 -20.79
N GLU A 58 5.82 10.75 -20.33
CA GLU A 58 4.62 10.59 -21.14
C GLU A 58 4.58 11.58 -22.34
N ARG A 59 5.00 12.82 -22.09
CA ARG A 59 4.96 13.88 -23.12
C ARG A 59 6.07 13.77 -24.14
N PHE A 60 7.27 13.38 -23.74
CA PHE A 60 8.48 13.49 -24.57
C PHE A 60 9.15 12.14 -24.85
N GLY A 61 8.73 11.04 -24.25
CA GLY A 61 9.39 9.75 -24.34
C GLY A 61 10.78 9.72 -23.70
N ASP A 62 11.05 10.62 -22.75
CA ASP A 62 12.36 10.77 -22.12
C ASP A 62 12.63 9.60 -21.16
N THR A 63 13.60 8.75 -21.54
CA THR A 63 14.00 7.58 -20.75
C THR A 63 14.57 7.98 -19.39
N LEU A 64 15.27 9.10 -19.28
CA LEU A 64 15.81 9.57 -17.99
C LEU A 64 14.67 10.00 -17.06
N ALA A 65 13.63 10.64 -17.62
CA ALA A 65 12.44 10.98 -16.85
C ALA A 65 11.69 9.71 -16.36
N TYR A 66 11.69 8.63 -17.14
CA TYR A 66 11.12 7.36 -16.66
C TYR A 66 11.93 6.76 -15.50
N ILE A 67 13.25 6.80 -15.56
CA ILE A 67 14.12 6.34 -14.46
C ILE A 67 13.85 7.19 -13.20
N GLU A 68 13.81 8.51 -13.33
CA GLU A 68 13.50 9.43 -12.24
C GLU A 68 12.11 9.16 -11.64
N TYR A 69 11.12 8.85 -12.48
CA TYR A 69 9.79 8.45 -12.02
C TYR A 69 9.84 7.20 -11.14
N VAL A 70 10.55 6.16 -11.59
CA VAL A 70 10.68 4.91 -10.83
C VAL A 70 11.36 5.15 -9.49
N ASP A 71 12.47 5.90 -9.48
CA ASP A 71 13.21 6.22 -8.27
C ASP A 71 12.35 7.02 -7.28
N ALA A 72 11.70 8.09 -7.75
CA ALA A 72 10.84 8.93 -6.90
C ALA A 72 9.60 8.19 -6.38
N ARG A 73 9.00 7.31 -7.19
CA ARG A 73 7.92 6.41 -6.76
C ARG A 73 8.39 5.49 -5.62
N ASP A 74 9.57 4.90 -5.77
CA ASP A 74 10.12 3.97 -4.79
C ASP A 74 10.52 4.70 -3.49
N ASP A 75 11.02 5.93 -3.57
CA ASP A 75 11.27 6.79 -2.41
C ASP A 75 9.96 7.14 -1.69
N THR A 76 8.91 7.49 -2.44
CA THR A 76 7.56 7.71 -1.88
C THR A 76 7.06 6.47 -1.15
N ALA A 77 7.19 5.28 -1.77
CA ALA A 77 6.79 4.02 -1.16
C ALA A 77 7.58 3.73 0.13
N GLU A 78 8.88 4.05 0.16
CA GLU A 78 9.72 3.90 1.35
C GLU A 78 9.23 4.76 2.51
N HIS A 79 9.01 6.06 2.29
CA HIS A 79 8.52 6.96 3.34
C HIS A 79 7.14 6.56 3.86
N VAL A 80 6.21 6.17 2.97
CA VAL A 80 4.89 5.67 3.36
C VAL A 80 5.00 4.38 4.18
N ALA A 81 5.85 3.45 3.76
CA ALA A 81 6.05 2.18 4.44
C ALA A 81 6.60 2.37 5.85
N LEU A 82 7.64 3.21 6.00
CA LEU A 82 8.25 3.52 7.29
C LEU A 82 7.24 4.16 8.24
N GLY A 83 6.44 5.12 7.77
CA GLY A 83 5.42 5.77 8.58
C GLY A 83 4.25 4.86 8.95
N SER A 84 3.98 3.82 8.15
CA SER A 84 2.88 2.88 8.34
C SER A 84 3.30 1.58 9.04
N GLY A 85 4.59 1.39 9.32
CA GLY A 85 5.12 0.15 9.90
C GLY A 85 5.04 -1.06 8.95
N ILE A 86 5.03 -0.81 7.65
CA ILE A 86 5.05 -1.82 6.58
C ILE A 86 6.49 -1.99 6.10
N SER A 87 6.82 -3.17 5.55
CA SER A 87 8.12 -3.38 4.92
C SER A 87 8.24 -2.51 3.65
N PRO A 88 9.29 -1.65 3.52
CA PRO A 88 9.52 -0.88 2.31
C PRO A 88 9.64 -1.75 1.05
N ASP A 89 10.34 -2.88 1.12
CA ASP A 89 10.51 -3.78 -0.02
C ASP A 89 9.19 -4.42 -0.48
N GLU A 90 8.30 -4.75 0.46
CA GLU A 90 6.98 -5.27 0.14
C GLU A 90 6.12 -4.21 -0.57
N LEU A 91 6.12 -2.97 -0.07
CA LEU A 91 5.33 -1.89 -0.68
C LEU A 91 5.87 -1.49 -2.05
N LYS A 92 7.20 -1.33 -2.20
CA LYS A 92 7.85 -1.08 -3.50
C LYS A 92 7.52 -2.18 -4.52
N SER A 93 7.61 -3.45 -4.10
CA SER A 93 7.28 -4.59 -4.96
C SER A 93 5.81 -4.61 -5.38
N ALA A 94 4.89 -4.32 -4.45
CA ALA A 94 3.46 -4.24 -4.75
C ALA A 94 3.15 -3.11 -5.73
N TRP A 95 3.79 -1.95 -5.58
CA TRP A 95 3.61 -0.84 -6.50
C TRP A 95 4.20 -1.12 -7.88
N ALA A 96 5.36 -1.76 -7.95
CA ALA A 96 6.03 -2.07 -9.22
C ALA A 96 5.22 -2.99 -10.14
N VAL A 97 4.36 -3.86 -9.59
CA VAL A 97 3.48 -4.76 -10.37
C VAL A 97 2.10 -4.15 -10.65
N GLY A 98 1.77 -3.01 -10.03
CA GLY A 98 0.54 -2.27 -10.30
C GLY A 98 0.54 -1.64 -11.69
N ASP A 99 -0.66 -1.39 -12.24
CA ASP A 99 -0.76 -0.64 -13.50
C ASP A 99 -0.35 0.83 -13.32
N LEU A 100 0.07 1.48 -14.40
CA LEU A 100 0.60 2.85 -14.36
C LEU A 100 -0.47 3.89 -13.94
N HIS A 101 -1.75 3.66 -14.26
CA HIS A 101 -2.82 4.58 -13.82
C HIS A 101 -3.02 4.47 -12.31
N GLY A 102 -3.03 3.26 -11.75
CA GLY A 102 -3.11 3.04 -10.32
C GLY A 102 -1.93 3.64 -9.56
N GLN A 103 -0.70 3.45 -10.06
CA GLN A 103 0.50 4.08 -9.48
C GLN A 103 0.39 5.60 -9.50
N ARG A 104 -0.02 6.19 -10.63
CA ARG A 104 -0.18 7.64 -10.77
C ARG A 104 -1.28 8.20 -9.86
N ALA A 105 -2.42 7.49 -9.75
CA ALA A 105 -3.50 7.89 -8.84
C ALA A 105 -3.05 7.86 -7.38
N ALA A 106 -2.31 6.83 -6.96
CA ALA A 106 -1.76 6.74 -5.61
C ALA A 106 -0.79 7.90 -5.32
N LEU A 107 0.14 8.19 -6.23
CA LEU A 107 1.06 9.33 -6.10
C LEU A 107 0.32 10.66 -6.04
N ALA A 108 -0.72 10.86 -6.88
CA ALA A 108 -1.53 12.07 -6.86
C ALA A 108 -2.28 12.24 -5.53
N ALA A 109 -2.80 11.15 -4.94
CA ALA A 109 -3.40 11.23 -3.61
C ALA A 109 -2.36 11.55 -2.53
N LEU A 110 -1.16 10.95 -2.60
CA LEU A 110 -0.08 11.16 -1.64
C LEU A 110 0.53 12.56 -1.72
N SER A 111 0.54 13.19 -2.90
CA SER A 111 0.96 14.61 -3.03
C SER A 111 0.04 15.58 -2.28
N GLN A 112 -1.13 15.12 -1.83
CA GLN A 112 -2.10 15.92 -1.08
C GLN A 112 -2.10 15.59 0.43
N VAL A 113 -1.11 14.88 0.93
CA VAL A 113 -0.96 14.63 2.38
C VAL A 113 -0.85 15.96 3.12
N GLY A 114 -1.57 16.10 4.24
CA GLY A 114 -1.62 17.34 5.03
C GLY A 114 -2.67 18.36 4.54
N VAL A 115 -3.25 18.19 3.36
CA VAL A 115 -4.34 19.06 2.88
C VAL A 115 -5.62 18.81 3.70
N PRO A 116 -6.27 19.88 4.24
CA PRO A 116 -7.38 19.73 5.16
C PRO A 116 -8.63 19.15 4.52
N TYR A 117 -9.37 18.36 5.31
CA TYR A 117 -10.68 17.87 4.93
C TYR A 117 -11.75 18.99 4.98
N LYS A 118 -12.53 19.10 3.91
CA LYS A 118 -13.71 19.98 3.87
C LYS A 118 -14.79 19.35 3.00
N ARG A 119 -16.03 19.31 3.50
CA ARG A 119 -17.16 18.74 2.76
C ARG A 119 -17.42 19.47 1.44
N TYR A 120 -17.72 18.68 0.41
CA TYR A 120 -18.08 19.16 -0.93
C TYR A 120 -16.98 19.98 -1.62
N THR A 121 -15.71 19.64 -1.37
CA THR A 121 -14.57 20.26 -2.03
C THR A 121 -13.67 19.23 -2.70
N ALA A 122 -13.04 19.68 -3.81
CA ALA A 122 -12.05 18.93 -4.56
C ALA A 122 -11.06 19.94 -5.16
N GLU A 123 -10.32 20.64 -4.30
CA GLU A 123 -9.41 21.72 -4.71
C GLU A 123 -7.98 21.39 -4.29
N GLU A 124 -7.13 21.14 -5.29
CA GLU A 124 -5.73 20.77 -5.13
C GLU A 124 -4.99 21.75 -4.22
N GLY A 125 -4.29 21.23 -3.22
CA GLY A 125 -3.52 22.01 -2.24
C GLY A 125 -4.35 22.83 -1.24
N VAL A 126 -5.68 22.83 -1.35
CA VAL A 126 -6.55 23.67 -0.52
C VAL A 126 -7.44 22.83 0.39
N SER A 127 -8.26 21.94 -0.18
CA SER A 127 -9.14 21.07 0.61
C SER A 127 -9.82 19.99 -0.22
N PHE A 128 -10.07 18.84 0.41
CA PHE A 128 -10.81 17.72 -0.20
C PHE A 128 -11.84 17.14 0.76
N ASP A 129 -12.92 16.58 0.22
CA ASP A 129 -13.63 15.47 0.86
C ASP A 129 -13.19 14.13 0.27
N CYS A 130 -13.67 13.01 0.82
CA CYS A 130 -13.23 11.67 0.38
C CYS A 130 -13.46 11.44 -1.12
N SER A 131 -14.61 11.83 -1.64
CA SER A 131 -14.95 11.69 -3.07
C SER A 131 -14.17 12.66 -3.94
N GLY A 132 -13.91 13.85 -3.43
CA GLY A 132 -13.12 14.88 -4.09
C GLY A 132 -11.67 14.45 -4.28
N LEU A 133 -11.03 13.93 -3.23
CA LEU A 133 -9.66 13.40 -3.31
C LEU A 133 -9.58 12.20 -4.26
N THR A 134 -10.55 11.27 -4.17
CA THR A 134 -10.58 10.12 -5.07
C THR A 134 -10.73 10.54 -6.53
N GLY A 135 -11.67 11.46 -6.82
CA GLY A 135 -11.87 12.00 -8.17
C GLY A 135 -10.61 12.68 -8.70
N TYR A 136 -10.02 13.57 -7.91
CA TYR A 136 -8.76 14.25 -8.24
C TYR A 136 -7.64 13.26 -8.57
N ALA A 137 -7.43 12.26 -7.73
CA ALA A 137 -6.36 11.28 -7.91
C ALA A 137 -6.50 10.50 -9.22
N TRP A 138 -7.68 10.04 -9.56
CA TRP A 138 -7.93 9.32 -10.81
C TRP A 138 -7.94 10.22 -12.03
N GLU A 139 -8.42 11.45 -11.92
CA GLU A 139 -8.31 12.46 -12.99
C GLU A 139 -6.84 12.75 -13.34
N ARG A 140 -5.98 12.90 -12.32
CA ARG A 140 -4.52 13.03 -12.50
C ARG A 140 -3.89 11.80 -13.14
N ALA A 141 -4.48 10.63 -12.98
CA ALA A 141 -4.10 9.40 -13.66
C ALA A 141 -4.70 9.25 -15.07
N GLY A 142 -5.46 10.22 -15.55
CA GLY A 142 -6.08 10.21 -16.87
C GLY A 142 -7.39 9.42 -16.94
N ILE A 143 -8.02 9.13 -15.80
CA ILE A 143 -9.28 8.38 -15.71
C ILE A 143 -10.34 9.24 -15.05
N GLU A 144 -11.41 9.58 -15.79
CA GLU A 144 -12.59 10.24 -15.22
C GLU A 144 -13.47 9.23 -14.50
N LEU A 145 -13.74 9.45 -13.22
CA LEU A 145 -14.70 8.67 -12.46
C LEU A 145 -16.09 9.27 -12.57
N PRO A 146 -17.16 8.47 -12.76
CA PRO A 146 -18.51 8.95 -12.70
C PRO A 146 -18.83 9.46 -11.28
N ARG A 147 -19.51 10.59 -11.19
CA ARG A 147 -20.00 11.15 -9.92
C ARG A 147 -21.41 10.66 -9.61
#